data_82c4a17e40c6f6b4a19501b78d7da6bc
#
_entry.id   82c4a17e40c6f6b4a19501b78d7da6bc
#
_cell.length_a   1.000
_cell.length_b   1.000
_cell.length_c   1.000
_cell.angle_alpha   90.00
_cell.angle_beta   90.00
_cell.angle_gamma   90.00
#
_symmetry.space_group_name_H-M   'P 1'
#
loop_
_entity.id
_entity.type
_entity.pdbx_description
1 polymer ?
#
loop_
_entity_poly.entity_id
_entity_poly.type
_entity_poly.pdbx_seq_one_letter_code
_entity_poly.pdbx_strand_id
1 'polypeptide(L)'
;MNRITTGAIVSLLIVAAALAWATDHYHGNAVKYKEQRDTVTHKLALANATITDMTKRQRDVATLDAKYTKKLADAQNQIDALERDVATGRKQLQLHARCPAVSAGKTSATSGVDDGTGPRLTPTAERNYYTLRKRIEKARKQIDGLQDYIRTQCLDGK
;
A
#
# COMPACT_ATOMS: atom_id res chain seq x y z
N MET A 1 59.10 7.37 67.88
CA MET A 1 58.24 7.98 66.80
C MET A 1 57.42 9.03 67.49
N ASN A 2 57.50 10.32 67.03
CA ASN A 2 56.83 11.45 67.67
C ASN A 2 55.32 11.37 67.43
N ARG A 3 54.50 11.52 68.46
CA ARG A 3 53.02 11.50 68.38
C ARG A 3 52.48 12.43 67.30
N ILE A 4 53.23 13.51 67.00
CA ILE A 4 52.91 14.49 65.94
C ILE A 4 53.03 13.86 64.51
N THR A 5 54.07 13.08 64.26
CA THR A 5 54.33 12.48 62.96
C THR A 5 53.26 11.36 62.63
N THR A 6 52.90 10.62 63.68
CA THR A 6 51.85 9.58 63.54
C THR A 6 50.49 10.19 63.25
N GLY A 7 50.13 11.32 63.88
CA GLY A 7 48.93 12.08 63.62
C GLY A 7 48.87 12.65 62.21
N ALA A 8 49.98 13.18 61.71
CA ALA A 8 50.08 13.70 60.34
C ALA A 8 49.96 12.60 59.28
N ILE A 9 50.47 11.41 59.47
CA ILE A 9 50.35 10.29 58.55
C ILE A 9 48.93 9.78 58.52
N VAL A 10 48.26 9.65 59.68
CA VAL A 10 46.84 9.20 59.75
C VAL A 10 45.94 10.21 59.03
N SER A 11 46.11 11.50 59.23
CA SER A 11 45.30 12.52 58.51
C SER A 11 45.53 12.51 57.01
N LEU A 12 46.70 12.28 56.50
CA LEU A 12 47.03 12.13 55.10
C LEU A 12 46.35 10.90 54.49
N LEU A 13 46.34 9.78 55.19
CA LEU A 13 45.66 8.55 54.74
C LEU A 13 44.15 8.72 54.66
N ILE A 14 43.52 9.42 55.60
CA ILE A 14 42.09 9.72 55.55
C ILE A 14 41.76 10.62 54.36
N VAL A 15 42.55 11.65 54.10
CA VAL A 15 42.36 12.52 52.93
C VAL A 15 42.53 11.74 51.63
N ALA A 16 43.54 10.89 51.53
CA ALA A 16 43.76 10.07 50.35
C ALA A 16 42.60 9.08 50.11
N ALA A 17 42.08 8.46 51.14
CA ALA A 17 40.93 7.57 51.06
C ALA A 17 39.64 8.32 50.62
N ALA A 18 39.42 9.53 51.16
CA ALA A 18 38.29 10.38 50.77
C ALA A 18 38.37 10.83 49.32
N LEU A 19 39.55 11.18 48.82
CA LEU A 19 39.77 11.54 47.42
C LEU A 19 39.61 10.35 46.48
N ALA A 20 40.08 9.16 46.87
CA ALA A 20 39.91 7.96 46.09
C ALA A 20 38.40 7.60 45.96
N TRP A 21 37.68 7.65 47.06
CA TRP A 21 36.25 7.43 47.06
C TRP A 21 35.48 8.45 46.21
N ALA A 22 35.83 9.73 46.32
CA ALA A 22 35.20 10.79 45.52
C ALA A 22 35.46 10.60 44.00
N THR A 23 36.70 10.26 43.62
CA THR A 23 37.04 10.00 42.20
C THR A 23 36.29 8.82 41.64
N ASP A 24 36.16 7.72 42.37
CA ASP A 24 35.40 6.54 41.93
C ASP A 24 33.91 6.87 41.78
N HIS A 25 33.34 7.58 42.78
CA HIS A 25 31.95 8.00 42.75
C HIS A 25 31.62 8.92 41.55
N TYR A 26 32.43 9.93 41.29
CA TYR A 26 32.25 10.86 40.17
C TYR A 26 32.49 10.18 38.83
N HIS A 27 33.49 9.31 38.74
CA HIS A 27 33.77 8.57 37.52
C HIS A 27 32.60 7.61 37.16
N GLY A 28 32.09 6.87 38.14
CA GLY A 28 30.96 5.98 37.97
C GLY A 28 29.69 6.70 37.51
N ASN A 29 29.40 7.89 38.05
CA ASN A 29 28.27 8.72 37.61
C ASN A 29 28.48 9.28 36.19
N ALA A 30 29.70 9.74 35.86
CA ALA A 30 30.00 10.25 34.53
C ALA A 30 29.80 9.16 33.43
N VAL A 31 30.24 7.93 33.71
CA VAL A 31 30.05 6.81 32.78
C VAL A 31 28.55 6.49 32.60
N LYS A 32 27.76 6.44 33.69
CA LYS A 32 26.30 6.22 33.61
C LYS A 32 25.58 7.32 32.81
N TYR A 33 25.92 8.58 33.02
CA TYR A 33 25.32 9.68 32.27
C TYR A 33 25.69 9.63 30.78
N LYS A 34 26.94 9.25 30.48
CA LYS A 34 27.36 9.05 29.08
C LYS A 34 26.56 7.92 28.42
N GLU A 35 26.43 6.77 29.06
CA GLU A 35 25.68 5.63 28.57
C GLU A 35 24.19 5.97 28.35
N GLN A 36 23.56 6.67 29.32
CA GLN A 36 22.17 7.14 29.19
C GLN A 36 22.01 8.10 28.01
N ARG A 37 22.91 9.06 27.85
CA ARG A 37 22.89 9.99 26.71
C ARG A 37 23.03 9.25 25.39
N ASP A 38 23.99 8.34 25.29
CA ASP A 38 24.26 7.60 24.07
C ASP A 38 23.07 6.68 23.72
N THR A 39 22.45 6.05 24.73
CA THR A 39 21.23 5.26 24.57
C THR A 39 20.04 6.09 24.07
N VAL A 40 19.82 7.27 24.68
CA VAL A 40 18.73 8.18 24.27
C VAL A 40 18.98 8.72 22.86
N THR A 41 20.21 9.10 22.54
CA THR A 41 20.59 9.58 21.21
C THR A 41 20.36 8.51 20.14
N HIS A 42 20.75 7.26 20.44
CA HIS A 42 20.50 6.12 19.53
C HIS A 42 19.01 5.85 19.34
N LYS A 43 18.22 5.88 20.42
CA LYS A 43 16.75 5.72 20.35
C LYS A 43 16.11 6.84 19.53
N LEU A 44 16.56 8.08 19.70
CA LEU A 44 16.08 9.23 18.94
C LEU A 44 16.40 9.10 17.45
N ALA A 45 17.63 8.70 17.12
CA ALA A 45 18.04 8.45 15.73
C ALA A 45 17.18 7.35 15.08
N LEU A 46 16.93 6.26 15.80
CA LEU A 46 16.07 5.16 15.32
C LEU A 46 14.61 5.62 15.13
N ALA A 47 14.07 6.38 16.10
CA ALA A 47 12.72 6.93 15.99
C ALA A 47 12.58 7.88 14.78
N ASN A 48 13.55 8.76 14.57
CA ASN A 48 13.56 9.66 13.42
C ASN A 48 13.66 8.90 12.08
N ALA A 49 14.50 7.87 12.01
CA ALA A 49 14.59 7.01 10.83
C ALA A 49 13.25 6.30 10.54
N THR A 50 12.60 5.77 11.59
CA THR A 50 11.29 5.13 11.48
C THR A 50 10.22 6.11 11.01
N ILE A 51 10.17 7.33 11.56
CA ILE A 51 9.22 8.37 11.13
C ILE A 51 9.43 8.75 9.66
N THR A 52 10.68 8.88 9.24
CA THR A 52 11.04 9.19 7.85
C THR A 52 10.58 8.08 6.91
N ASP A 53 10.84 6.81 7.25
CA ASP A 53 10.39 5.65 6.47
C ASP A 53 8.86 5.58 6.39
N MET A 54 8.18 5.73 7.52
CA MET A 54 6.71 5.74 7.55
C MET A 54 6.11 6.87 6.70
N THR A 55 6.70 8.07 6.77
CA THR A 55 6.25 9.22 5.97
C THR A 55 6.44 8.96 4.47
N LYS A 56 7.56 8.36 4.08
CA LYS A 56 7.82 7.94 2.70
C LYS A 56 6.78 6.92 2.24
N ARG A 57 6.56 5.87 3.01
CA ARG A 57 5.56 4.82 2.71
C ARG A 57 4.15 5.39 2.56
N GLN A 58 3.75 6.32 3.43
CA GLN A 58 2.45 6.99 3.31
C GLN A 58 2.31 7.76 2.00
N ARG A 59 3.35 8.48 1.56
CA ARG A 59 3.33 9.20 0.27
C ARG A 59 3.27 8.24 -0.91
N ASP A 60 4.02 7.16 -0.86
CA ASP A 60 4.03 6.14 -1.91
C ASP A 60 2.67 5.46 -2.03
N VAL A 61 2.04 5.10 -0.91
CA VAL A 61 0.69 4.53 -0.87
C VAL A 61 -0.36 5.53 -1.38
N ALA A 62 -0.29 6.79 -0.96
CA ALA A 62 -1.21 7.83 -1.45
C ALA A 62 -1.09 8.05 -2.97
N THR A 63 0.14 8.02 -3.50
CA THR A 63 0.40 8.14 -4.94
C THR A 63 -0.16 6.92 -5.69
N LEU A 64 0.01 5.72 -5.14
CA LEU A 64 -0.51 4.48 -5.70
C LEU A 64 -2.04 4.49 -5.73
N ASP A 65 -2.68 4.89 -4.63
CA ASP A 65 -4.13 5.00 -4.52
C ASP A 65 -4.70 5.99 -5.54
N ALA A 66 -4.13 7.19 -5.64
CA ALA A 66 -4.53 8.18 -6.63
C ALA A 66 -4.41 7.66 -8.06
N LYS A 67 -3.32 6.93 -8.39
CA LYS A 67 -3.09 6.31 -9.69
C LYS A 67 -4.19 5.29 -10.04
N TYR A 68 -4.52 4.39 -9.11
CA TYR A 68 -5.50 3.34 -9.37
C TYR A 68 -6.94 3.83 -9.33
N THR A 69 -7.25 4.78 -8.47
CA THR A 69 -8.55 5.48 -8.46
C THR A 69 -8.81 6.17 -9.80
N LYS A 70 -7.81 6.88 -10.34
CA LYS A 70 -7.90 7.50 -11.67
C LYS A 70 -8.08 6.45 -12.78
N LYS A 71 -7.26 5.40 -12.80
CA LYS A 71 -7.39 4.31 -13.79
C LYS A 71 -8.76 3.65 -13.74
N LEU A 72 -9.34 3.47 -12.55
CA LEU A 72 -10.68 2.92 -12.39
C LEU A 72 -11.74 3.86 -12.95
N ALA A 73 -11.66 5.15 -12.63
CA ALA A 73 -12.58 6.15 -13.16
C ALA A 73 -12.51 6.24 -14.70
N ASP A 74 -11.30 6.25 -15.26
CA ASP A 74 -11.10 6.26 -16.71
C ASP A 74 -11.69 5.01 -17.38
N ALA A 75 -11.50 3.82 -16.80
CA ALA A 75 -12.07 2.58 -17.31
C ALA A 75 -13.61 2.57 -17.26
N GLN A 76 -14.19 3.07 -16.16
CA GLN A 76 -15.64 3.22 -16.04
C GLN A 76 -16.21 4.18 -17.07
N ASN A 77 -15.59 5.34 -17.25
CA ASN A 77 -15.98 6.33 -18.26
C ASN A 77 -15.94 5.75 -19.69
N GLN A 78 -14.93 4.94 -19.99
CA GLN A 78 -14.85 4.24 -21.30
C GLN A 78 -15.98 3.23 -21.48
N ILE A 79 -16.32 2.45 -20.45
CA ILE A 79 -17.42 1.50 -20.52
C ILE A 79 -18.76 2.23 -20.68
N ASP A 80 -18.97 3.33 -19.95
CA ASP A 80 -20.17 4.16 -20.06
C ASP A 80 -20.31 4.82 -21.45
N ALA A 81 -19.19 5.23 -22.05
CA ALA A 81 -19.17 5.74 -23.40
C ALA A 81 -19.55 4.65 -24.44
N LEU A 82 -18.98 3.44 -24.28
CA LEU A 82 -19.33 2.29 -25.13
C LEU A 82 -20.79 1.89 -24.98
N GLU A 83 -21.32 1.87 -23.76
CA GLU A 83 -22.73 1.60 -23.48
C GLU A 83 -23.64 2.60 -24.22
N ARG A 84 -23.32 3.90 -24.14
CA ARG A 84 -24.05 4.94 -24.88
C ARG A 84 -23.94 4.79 -26.40
N ASP A 85 -22.74 4.46 -26.92
CA ASP A 85 -22.54 4.26 -28.35
C ASP A 85 -23.33 3.07 -28.89
N VAL A 86 -23.48 1.99 -28.12
CA VAL A 86 -24.30 0.84 -28.50
C VAL A 86 -25.79 1.19 -28.37
N ALA A 87 -26.21 1.86 -27.30
CA ALA A 87 -27.61 2.27 -27.12
C ALA A 87 -28.10 3.21 -28.22
N THR A 88 -27.21 4.09 -28.74
CA THR A 88 -27.52 5.00 -29.85
C THR A 88 -27.32 4.39 -31.24
N GLY A 89 -26.92 3.11 -31.31
CA GLY A 89 -26.68 2.41 -32.58
C GLY A 89 -25.40 2.82 -33.33
N ARG A 90 -24.57 3.67 -32.73
CA ARG A 90 -23.31 4.06 -33.33
C ARG A 90 -22.27 2.94 -33.38
N LYS A 91 -22.38 1.98 -32.45
CA LYS A 91 -21.57 0.75 -32.41
C LYS A 91 -22.48 -0.44 -32.20
N GLN A 92 -22.10 -1.57 -32.77
CA GLN A 92 -22.79 -2.84 -32.59
C GLN A 92 -21.97 -3.78 -31.71
N LEU A 93 -22.63 -4.46 -30.80
CA LEU A 93 -21.98 -5.46 -29.95
C LEU A 93 -21.87 -6.76 -30.78
N GLN A 94 -20.68 -7.13 -31.20
CA GLN A 94 -20.42 -8.40 -31.88
C GLN A 94 -20.31 -9.53 -30.87
N LEU A 95 -21.20 -10.50 -30.96
CA LEU A 95 -21.20 -11.70 -30.14
C LEU A 95 -20.89 -12.92 -31.02
N HIS A 96 -19.93 -13.73 -30.58
CA HIS A 96 -19.68 -15.04 -31.14
C HIS A 96 -20.71 -16.04 -30.55
N ALA A 97 -21.94 -16.03 -31.06
CA ALA A 97 -22.95 -16.97 -30.66
C ALA A 97 -23.14 -18.04 -31.76
N ARG A 98 -23.12 -19.31 -31.37
CA ARG A 98 -23.57 -20.42 -32.23
C ARG A 98 -25.02 -20.68 -31.89
N CYS A 99 -25.91 -20.47 -32.85
CA CYS A 99 -27.30 -20.98 -32.74
C CYS A 99 -27.26 -22.49 -32.93
N PRO A 100 -27.76 -23.32 -32.02
CA PRO A 100 -28.00 -24.73 -32.32
C PRO A 100 -28.96 -24.80 -33.50
N ALA A 101 -28.63 -25.64 -34.48
CA ALA A 101 -29.52 -25.88 -35.61
C ALA A 101 -30.87 -26.37 -35.07
N VAL A 102 -31.90 -25.56 -35.20
CA VAL A 102 -33.27 -25.99 -34.92
C VAL A 102 -33.58 -26.98 -36.02
N SER A 103 -33.77 -28.26 -35.69
CA SER A 103 -34.25 -29.26 -36.65
C SER A 103 -35.53 -28.75 -37.29
N ALA A 104 -35.51 -28.61 -38.59
CA ALA A 104 -36.60 -28.09 -39.41
C ALA A 104 -37.82 -29.03 -39.33
N GLY A 105 -38.62 -28.86 -38.28
CA GLY A 105 -39.99 -29.35 -38.20
C GLY A 105 -40.89 -28.27 -38.76
N LYS A 106 -41.38 -28.51 -39.97
CA LYS A 106 -42.47 -27.83 -40.68
C LYS A 106 -43.07 -26.61 -39.98
N THR A 107 -42.57 -25.43 -40.29
CA THR A 107 -43.36 -24.21 -40.26
C THR A 107 -43.02 -23.42 -41.50
N SER A 108 -44.05 -23.11 -42.25
CA SER A 108 -44.06 -22.35 -43.50
C SER A 108 -43.25 -21.07 -43.30
N ALA A 109 -42.12 -20.99 -43.98
CA ALA A 109 -41.31 -19.82 -44.01
C ALA A 109 -42.03 -18.73 -44.80
N THR A 110 -42.60 -17.77 -44.12
CA THR A 110 -42.88 -16.47 -44.72
C THR A 110 -41.54 -15.74 -44.73
N SER A 111 -40.90 -15.75 -45.88
CA SER A 111 -39.66 -14.98 -46.15
C SER A 111 -39.99 -13.50 -46.17
N GLY A 112 -39.90 -12.89 -45.03
CA GLY A 112 -39.65 -11.46 -44.89
C GLY A 112 -38.24 -11.31 -44.36
N VAL A 113 -37.26 -11.35 -45.24
CA VAL A 113 -35.90 -10.93 -44.93
C VAL A 113 -35.95 -9.42 -44.82
N ASP A 114 -36.21 -8.93 -43.62
CA ASP A 114 -35.89 -7.55 -43.29
C ASP A 114 -34.35 -7.46 -43.17
N ASP A 115 -33.76 -6.93 -44.21
CA ASP A 115 -32.35 -6.81 -44.43
C ASP A 115 -31.83 -5.72 -43.48
N GLY A 116 -31.40 -6.07 -42.26
CA GLY A 116 -30.77 -5.09 -41.38
C GLY A 116 -30.68 -5.44 -39.91
N THR A 117 -31.33 -6.46 -39.42
CA THR A 117 -31.25 -6.80 -38.00
C THR A 117 -30.61 -8.16 -37.76
N GLY A 118 -29.29 -8.21 -37.81
CA GLY A 118 -28.58 -9.33 -37.22
C GLY A 118 -28.99 -9.55 -35.76
N PRO A 119 -28.83 -10.75 -35.20
CA PRO A 119 -29.30 -11.09 -33.86
C PRO A 119 -28.74 -10.08 -32.84
N ARG A 120 -29.63 -9.30 -32.23
CA ARG A 120 -29.30 -8.33 -31.18
C ARG A 120 -29.57 -8.93 -29.82
N LEU A 121 -28.79 -8.52 -28.83
CA LEU A 121 -29.10 -8.84 -27.44
C LEU A 121 -30.41 -8.19 -27.01
N THR A 122 -31.12 -8.87 -26.10
CA THR A 122 -32.23 -8.22 -25.40
C THR A 122 -31.69 -7.05 -24.54
N PRO A 123 -32.48 -5.98 -24.31
CA PRO A 123 -32.07 -4.86 -23.49
C PRO A 123 -31.63 -5.25 -22.06
N THR A 124 -32.19 -6.34 -21.55
CA THR A 124 -31.80 -6.89 -20.23
C THR A 124 -30.43 -7.57 -20.30
N ALA A 125 -30.16 -8.35 -21.34
CA ALA A 125 -28.88 -9.01 -21.53
C ALA A 125 -27.76 -7.99 -21.78
N GLU A 126 -28.04 -6.93 -22.49
CA GLU A 126 -27.10 -5.81 -22.71
C GLU A 126 -26.75 -5.11 -21.43
N ARG A 127 -27.72 -4.73 -20.59
CA ARG A 127 -27.47 -4.15 -19.25
C ARG A 127 -26.65 -5.08 -18.36
N ASN A 128 -26.98 -6.37 -18.36
CA ASN A 128 -26.23 -7.35 -17.57
C ASN A 128 -24.78 -7.47 -18.05
N TYR A 129 -24.56 -7.45 -19.36
CA TYR A 129 -23.22 -7.46 -19.95
C TYR A 129 -22.37 -6.28 -19.47
N TYR A 130 -22.89 -5.05 -19.56
CA TYR A 130 -22.13 -3.87 -19.10
C TYR A 130 -21.94 -3.84 -17.59
N THR A 131 -22.92 -4.28 -16.82
CA THR A 131 -22.79 -4.43 -15.37
C THR A 131 -21.67 -5.42 -15.01
N LEU A 132 -21.63 -6.57 -15.68
CA LEU A 132 -20.59 -7.57 -15.45
C LEU A 132 -19.22 -7.04 -15.88
N ARG A 133 -19.13 -6.38 -17.01
CA ARG A 133 -17.89 -5.76 -17.50
C ARG A 133 -17.33 -4.72 -16.52
N LYS A 134 -18.20 -3.85 -15.97
CA LYS A 134 -17.80 -2.88 -14.93
C LYS A 134 -17.25 -3.56 -13.67
N ARG A 135 -17.88 -4.66 -13.24
CA ARG A 135 -17.43 -5.45 -12.08
C ARG A 135 -16.08 -6.12 -12.33
N ILE A 136 -15.91 -6.72 -13.50
CA ILE A 136 -14.65 -7.36 -13.89
C ILE A 136 -13.52 -6.34 -13.95
N GLU A 137 -13.74 -5.19 -14.58
CA GLU A 137 -12.71 -4.15 -14.67
C GLU A 137 -12.35 -3.57 -13.29
N LYS A 138 -13.35 -3.38 -12.40
CA LYS A 138 -13.12 -2.99 -11.02
C LYS A 138 -12.22 -4.00 -10.29
N ALA A 139 -12.58 -5.29 -10.34
CA ALA A 139 -11.81 -6.35 -9.71
C ALA A 139 -10.37 -6.41 -10.26
N ARG A 140 -10.21 -6.28 -11.57
CA ARG A 140 -8.89 -6.26 -12.23
C ARG A 140 -8.03 -5.10 -11.72
N LYS A 141 -8.58 -3.87 -11.68
CA LYS A 141 -7.84 -2.71 -11.17
C LYS A 141 -7.48 -2.83 -9.69
N GLN A 142 -8.33 -3.46 -8.89
CA GLN A 142 -8.02 -3.76 -7.47
C GLN A 142 -6.88 -4.77 -7.35
N ILE A 143 -6.89 -5.83 -8.16
CA ILE A 143 -5.81 -6.84 -8.18
C ILE A 143 -4.49 -6.19 -8.63
N ASP A 144 -4.51 -5.43 -9.73
CA ASP A 144 -3.32 -4.71 -10.22
C ASP A 144 -2.74 -3.77 -9.14
N GLY A 145 -3.63 -3.04 -8.42
CA GLY A 145 -3.23 -2.13 -7.34
C GLY A 145 -2.62 -2.88 -6.15
N LEU A 146 -3.20 -4.00 -5.75
CA LEU A 146 -2.66 -4.84 -4.67
C LEU A 146 -1.31 -5.46 -5.05
N GLN A 147 -1.14 -5.89 -6.29
CA GLN A 147 0.14 -6.41 -6.78
C GLN A 147 1.22 -5.33 -6.77
N ASP A 148 0.92 -4.12 -7.24
CA ASP A 148 1.85 -2.99 -7.18
C ASP A 148 2.18 -2.63 -5.71
N TYR A 149 1.19 -2.64 -4.83
CA TYR A 149 1.41 -2.40 -3.40
C TYR A 149 2.35 -3.43 -2.79
N ILE A 150 2.11 -4.73 -3.01
CA ILE A 150 2.96 -5.81 -2.51
C ILE A 150 4.39 -5.65 -3.04
N ARG A 151 4.53 -5.36 -4.32
CA ARG A 151 5.85 -5.17 -4.94
C ARG A 151 6.60 -4.01 -4.32
N THR A 152 5.97 -2.83 -4.27
CA THR A 152 6.66 -1.59 -3.84
C THR A 152 6.83 -1.48 -2.33
N GLN A 153 5.90 -2.01 -1.53
CA GLN A 153 5.93 -1.85 -0.07
C GLN A 153 6.46 -3.07 0.68
N CYS A 154 6.33 -4.27 0.10
CA CYS A 154 6.71 -5.51 0.78
C CYS A 154 7.99 -6.14 0.20
N LEU A 155 8.20 -6.06 -1.12
CA LEU A 155 9.33 -6.73 -1.78
C LEU A 155 10.50 -5.78 -2.03
N ASP A 156 10.25 -4.58 -2.54
CA ASP A 156 11.30 -3.59 -2.86
C ASP A 156 11.69 -2.74 -1.64
N GLY A 157 10.98 -2.84 -0.54
CA GLY A 157 11.22 -2.10 0.71
C GLY A 157 12.25 -2.74 1.66
N LYS A 158 13.07 -3.72 1.19
CA LYS A 158 14.17 -4.33 1.97
C LYS A 158 15.51 -3.79 1.52
#